data_895034fac6d329b8aa91ba87f9e2675f
#
_entry.id   895034fac6d329b8aa91ba87f9e2675f
#
_cell.length_a   1.000
_cell.length_b   1.000
_cell.length_c   1.000
_cell.angle_alpha   90.00
_cell.angle_beta   90.00
_cell.angle_gamma   90.00
#
_symmetry.space_group_name_H-M   'P 1'
#
loop_
_entity.id
_entity.type
_entity.pdbx_description
1 polymer ?
#
loop_
_entity_poly.entity_id
_entity_poly.type
_entity_poly.pdbx_seq_one_letter_code
_entity_poly.pdbx_strand_id
1 'polypeptide(L)'
;GVVIASSNGDVKKKVATGEVQMGLTDTDDANEAVKEGAPVKAIFLDQNGFGNLIVPNTVSLIKNSPNNDNGKKLMDFLLSVETEKMLAESCAQMPLHKGVAVPATVPSLDEIAPMKVDYATVAQK
;
A
#
# COMPACT_ATOMS: atom_id res chain seq x y z
N GLY A 1 25.78 4.25 -0.03
CA GLY A 1 25.01 5.31 -0.72
C GLY A 1 23.55 4.89 -0.90
N VAL A 2 22.71 5.79 -1.40
CA VAL A 2 21.31 5.52 -1.72
C VAL A 2 21.24 4.98 -3.15
N VAL A 3 20.47 3.91 -3.36
CA VAL A 3 20.14 3.37 -4.68
C VAL A 3 18.70 3.74 -5.00
N ILE A 4 18.47 4.37 -6.14
CA ILE A 4 17.12 4.66 -6.63
C ILE A 4 16.70 3.48 -7.51
N ALA A 5 15.65 2.77 -7.08
CA ALA A 5 15.07 1.67 -7.82
C ALA A 5 14.02 2.16 -8.82
N SER A 6 13.69 1.34 -9.81
CA SER A 6 12.73 1.68 -10.87
C SER A 6 11.27 1.52 -10.45
N SER A 7 11.00 0.72 -9.41
CA SER A 7 9.66 0.40 -8.89
C SER A 7 9.73 -0.20 -7.48
N ASN A 8 8.58 -0.34 -6.83
CA ASN A 8 8.46 -1.06 -5.55
C ASN A 8 8.89 -2.53 -5.70
N GLY A 9 8.49 -3.21 -6.78
CA GLY A 9 8.93 -4.58 -7.07
C GLY A 9 10.44 -4.71 -7.30
N ASP A 10 11.11 -3.68 -7.86
CA ASP A 10 12.57 -3.66 -7.96
C ASP A 10 13.23 -3.52 -6.58
N VAL A 11 12.67 -2.69 -5.69
CA VAL A 11 13.10 -2.61 -4.29
C VAL A 11 12.95 -3.95 -3.60
N LYS A 12 11.76 -4.58 -3.70
CA LYS A 12 11.50 -5.92 -3.16
C LYS A 12 12.58 -6.92 -3.58
N LYS A 13 12.86 -7.01 -4.88
CA LYS A 13 13.85 -7.94 -5.43
C LYS A 13 15.25 -7.69 -4.87
N LYS A 14 15.70 -6.43 -4.83
CA LYS A 14 17.03 -6.07 -4.34
C LYS A 14 17.23 -6.38 -2.86
N VAL A 15 16.20 -6.17 -2.04
CA VAL A 15 16.25 -6.53 -0.61
C VAL A 15 16.19 -8.04 -0.44
N ALA A 16 15.29 -8.73 -1.15
CA ALA A 16 15.14 -10.18 -1.06
C ALA A 16 16.40 -10.96 -1.47
N THR A 17 17.15 -10.45 -2.43
CA THR A 17 18.43 -11.05 -2.89
C THR A 17 19.64 -10.61 -2.07
N GLY A 18 19.48 -9.67 -1.14
CA GLY A 18 20.59 -9.12 -0.34
C GLY A 18 21.49 -8.13 -1.09
N GLU A 19 21.09 -7.66 -2.28
CA GLU A 19 21.80 -6.60 -3.02
C GLU A 19 21.84 -5.30 -2.21
N VAL A 20 20.73 -5.00 -1.49
CA VAL A 20 20.65 -3.93 -0.51
C VAL A 20 20.11 -4.46 0.82
N GLN A 21 20.52 -3.83 1.93
CA GLN A 21 20.12 -4.29 3.26
C GLN A 21 18.71 -3.84 3.65
N MET A 22 18.21 -2.74 3.09
CA MET A 22 16.87 -2.21 3.34
C MET A 22 16.37 -1.43 2.13
N GLY A 23 15.06 -1.29 2.01
CA GLY A 23 14.41 -0.47 0.98
C GLY A 23 13.03 -0.02 1.42
N LEU A 24 12.57 1.10 0.86
CA LEU A 24 11.21 1.59 1.03
C LEU A 24 10.35 0.99 -0.09
N THR A 25 9.27 0.33 0.29
CA THR A 25 8.32 -0.30 -0.62
C THR A 25 6.91 -0.24 -0.03
N ASP A 26 5.93 -0.80 -0.70
CA ASP A 26 4.55 -0.92 -0.25
C ASP A 26 4.28 -2.25 0.47
N THR A 27 3.05 -2.39 0.97
CA THR A 27 2.67 -3.54 1.82
C THR A 27 2.51 -4.82 1.03
N ASP A 28 2.00 -4.76 -0.20
CA ASP A 28 1.80 -5.93 -1.05
C ASP A 28 3.12 -6.53 -1.53
N ASP A 29 4.07 -5.74 -2.01
CA ASP A 29 5.41 -6.22 -2.38
C ASP A 29 6.16 -6.80 -1.18
N ALA A 30 6.08 -6.16 0.00
CA ALA A 30 6.70 -6.70 1.21
C ALA A 30 6.08 -8.04 1.63
N ASN A 31 4.75 -8.16 1.58
CA ASN A 31 4.03 -9.39 1.91
C ASN A 31 4.31 -10.51 0.90
N GLU A 32 4.42 -10.19 -0.38
CA GLU A 32 4.78 -11.15 -1.42
C GLU A 32 6.17 -11.73 -1.16
N ALA A 33 7.16 -10.90 -0.87
CA ALA A 33 8.51 -11.37 -0.54
C ALA A 33 8.52 -12.32 0.66
N VAL A 34 7.74 -12.02 1.70
CA VAL A 34 7.59 -12.91 2.87
C VAL A 34 6.92 -14.23 2.48
N LYS A 35 5.85 -14.20 1.67
CA LYS A 35 5.17 -15.41 1.18
C LYS A 35 6.07 -16.28 0.30
N GLU A 36 6.96 -15.69 -0.46
CA GLU A 36 7.97 -16.38 -1.28
C GLU A 36 9.13 -16.97 -0.45
N GLY A 37 9.14 -16.73 0.85
CA GLY A 37 10.17 -17.24 1.78
C GLY A 37 11.48 -16.45 1.75
N ALA A 38 11.46 -15.23 1.24
CA ALA A 38 12.65 -14.37 1.30
C ALA A 38 13.00 -14.03 2.77
N PRO A 39 14.29 -13.92 3.15
CA PRO A 39 14.72 -13.61 4.51
C PRO A 39 14.56 -12.11 4.83
N VAL A 40 13.35 -11.59 4.71
CA VAL A 40 13.01 -10.18 4.86
C VAL A 40 11.91 -9.97 5.91
N LYS A 41 11.81 -8.75 6.43
CA LYS A 41 10.77 -8.33 7.37
C LYS A 41 10.29 -6.93 7.01
N ALA A 42 8.97 -6.74 6.98
CA ALA A 42 8.37 -5.40 6.91
C ALA A 42 8.50 -4.69 8.27
N ILE A 43 8.90 -3.42 8.24
CA ILE A 43 9.01 -2.57 9.42
C ILE A 43 8.26 -1.27 9.12
N PHE A 44 7.25 -0.97 9.94
CA PHE A 44 6.55 0.30 9.89
C PHE A 44 7.33 1.34 10.68
N LEU A 45 7.73 2.40 9.99
CA LEU A 45 8.69 3.38 10.51
C LEU A 45 8.07 4.31 11.54
N ASP A 46 8.91 4.77 12.45
CA ASP A 46 8.76 5.93 13.31
C ASP A 46 7.45 6.00 14.11
N GLN A 47 7.02 4.84 14.65
CA GLN A 47 5.74 4.71 15.36
C GLN A 47 5.65 5.59 16.63
N ASN A 48 6.77 6.06 17.16
CA ASN A 48 6.86 6.95 18.34
C ASN A 48 7.26 8.39 17.98
N GLY A 49 7.33 8.75 16.71
CA GLY A 49 7.74 10.07 16.24
C GLY A 49 6.85 10.62 15.13
N PHE A 50 7.39 10.79 13.93
CA PHE A 50 6.64 11.33 12.78
C PHE A 50 5.53 10.42 12.27
N GLY A 51 5.60 9.15 12.57
CA GLY A 51 4.68 8.14 12.04
C GLY A 51 5.08 7.60 10.67
N ASN A 52 4.36 6.58 10.22
CA ASN A 52 4.59 5.97 8.91
C ASN A 52 3.84 6.73 7.81
N LEU A 53 4.48 6.95 6.66
CA LEU A 53 3.81 7.53 5.51
C LEU A 53 2.76 6.53 4.98
N ILE A 54 1.49 6.95 4.98
CA ILE A 54 0.37 6.18 4.46
C ILE A 54 -0.04 6.79 3.13
N VAL A 55 0.14 6.08 2.04
CA VAL A 55 -0.28 6.51 0.69
C VAL A 55 -1.40 5.57 0.23
N PRO A 56 -2.67 6.01 0.29
CA PRO A 56 -3.78 5.17 -0.13
C PRO A 56 -3.81 5.01 -1.65
N ASN A 57 -4.17 3.82 -2.12
CA ASN A 57 -4.57 3.64 -3.51
C ASN A 57 -5.83 4.45 -3.79
N THR A 58 -5.94 4.98 -4.99
CA THR A 58 -7.06 5.83 -5.39
C THR A 58 -7.74 5.31 -6.64
N VAL A 59 -9.03 5.58 -6.78
CA VAL A 59 -9.79 5.38 -8.00
C VAL A 59 -10.35 6.70 -8.48
N SER A 60 -10.29 6.96 -9.79
CA SER A 60 -10.75 8.21 -10.39
C SER A 60 -11.52 7.95 -11.66
N LEU A 61 -12.59 8.73 -11.87
CA LEU A 61 -13.35 8.72 -13.12
C LEU A 61 -12.71 9.69 -14.11
N ILE A 62 -12.35 9.20 -15.28
CA ILE A 62 -11.77 10.04 -16.34
C ILE A 62 -12.87 10.97 -16.86
N LYS A 63 -12.57 12.27 -16.86
CA LYS A 63 -13.47 13.30 -17.37
C LYS A 63 -13.80 13.02 -18.84
N ASN A 64 -15.10 13.12 -19.19
CA ASN A 64 -15.62 12.87 -20.54
C ASN A 64 -15.40 11.42 -21.04
N SER A 65 -15.25 10.44 -20.15
CA SER A 65 -15.19 9.04 -20.57
C SER A 65 -16.50 8.62 -21.26
N PRO A 66 -16.46 7.78 -22.31
CA PRO A 66 -17.66 7.40 -23.08
C PRO A 66 -18.64 6.53 -22.28
N ASN A 67 -18.18 5.87 -21.22
CA ASN A 67 -18.97 4.95 -20.38
C ASN A 67 -19.07 5.44 -18.93
N ASN A 68 -19.39 6.72 -18.75
CA ASN A 68 -19.38 7.38 -17.44
C ASN A 68 -20.22 6.65 -16.38
N ASP A 69 -21.44 6.22 -16.70
CA ASP A 69 -22.34 5.56 -15.75
C ASP A 69 -21.84 4.17 -15.35
N ASN A 70 -21.28 3.41 -16.28
CA ASN A 70 -20.63 2.14 -15.96
C ASN A 70 -19.34 2.35 -15.16
N GLY A 71 -18.61 3.43 -15.47
CA GLY A 71 -17.43 3.84 -14.69
C GLY A 71 -17.76 4.13 -13.23
N LYS A 72 -18.86 4.83 -12.96
CA LYS A 72 -19.34 5.08 -11.58
C LYS A 72 -19.70 3.78 -10.86
N LYS A 73 -20.43 2.87 -11.51
CA LYS A 73 -20.77 1.56 -10.94
C LYS A 73 -19.50 0.75 -10.61
N LEU A 74 -18.49 0.81 -11.47
CA LEU A 74 -17.21 0.16 -11.20
C LEU A 74 -16.50 0.82 -10.02
N MET A 75 -16.52 2.15 -9.90
CA MET A 75 -15.96 2.85 -8.73
C MET A 75 -16.65 2.43 -7.44
N ASP A 76 -17.99 2.37 -7.43
CA ASP A 76 -18.76 1.95 -6.26
C ASP A 76 -18.41 0.51 -5.85
N PHE A 77 -18.21 -0.39 -6.82
CA PHE A 77 -17.75 -1.75 -6.56
C PHE A 77 -16.33 -1.77 -6.00
N LEU A 78 -15.39 -1.04 -6.62
CA LEU A 78 -13.99 -0.99 -6.18
C LEU A 78 -13.83 -0.38 -4.77
N LEU A 79 -14.74 0.52 -4.37
CA LEU A 79 -14.76 1.14 -3.04
C LEU A 79 -15.62 0.35 -2.03
N SER A 80 -16.13 -0.82 -2.39
CA SER A 80 -16.95 -1.63 -1.50
C SER A 80 -16.11 -2.38 -0.45
N VAL A 81 -16.74 -2.69 0.69
CA VAL A 81 -16.15 -3.54 1.74
C VAL A 81 -15.73 -4.91 1.19
N GLU A 82 -16.51 -5.46 0.26
CA GLU A 82 -16.22 -6.75 -0.39
C GLU A 82 -14.91 -6.70 -1.17
N THR A 83 -14.69 -5.63 -1.95
CA THR A 83 -13.45 -5.45 -2.68
C THR A 83 -12.26 -5.23 -1.75
N GLU A 84 -12.40 -4.42 -0.70
CA GLU A 84 -11.32 -4.25 0.27
C GLU A 84 -10.95 -5.55 0.98
N LYS A 85 -11.93 -6.37 1.35
CA LYS A 85 -11.68 -7.70 1.93
C LYS A 85 -10.90 -8.59 0.96
N MET A 86 -11.32 -8.65 -0.30
CA MET A 86 -10.64 -9.42 -1.33
C MET A 86 -9.19 -8.95 -1.55
N LEU A 87 -8.95 -7.65 -1.57
CA LEU A 87 -7.61 -7.07 -1.72
C LEU A 87 -6.73 -7.31 -0.48
N ALA A 88 -7.30 -7.26 0.72
CA ALA A 88 -6.57 -7.58 1.94
C ALA A 88 -6.12 -9.05 1.95
N GLU A 89 -7.00 -9.98 1.56
CA GLU A 89 -6.72 -11.41 1.53
C GLU A 89 -5.72 -11.80 0.42
N SER A 90 -5.83 -11.20 -0.77
CA SER A 90 -5.00 -11.55 -1.94
C SER A 90 -3.67 -10.81 -1.99
N CYS A 91 -3.67 -9.51 -1.72
CA CYS A 91 -2.55 -8.60 -1.96
C CYS A 91 -2.04 -7.92 -0.69
N ALA A 92 -2.55 -8.26 0.51
CA ALA A 92 -2.18 -7.63 1.77
C ALA A 92 -2.38 -6.09 1.80
N GLN A 93 -3.32 -5.58 1.02
CA GLN A 93 -3.69 -4.18 1.10
C GLN A 93 -4.47 -3.90 2.38
N MET A 94 -4.13 -2.81 3.06
CA MET A 94 -4.80 -2.43 4.31
C MET A 94 -6.14 -1.77 4.01
N PRO A 95 -7.27 -2.35 4.47
CA PRO A 95 -8.59 -1.78 4.25
C PRO A 95 -8.76 -0.43 4.95
N LEU A 96 -9.54 0.46 4.34
CA LEU A 96 -9.97 1.73 4.95
C LEU A 96 -11.28 1.59 5.72
N HIS A 97 -12.12 0.61 5.37
CA HIS A 97 -13.33 0.30 6.12
C HIS A 97 -13.00 -0.41 7.44
N LYS A 98 -13.66 0.02 8.51
CA LYS A 98 -13.48 -0.59 9.84
C LYS A 98 -14.00 -2.02 9.87
N GLY A 99 -13.27 -2.89 10.57
CA GLY A 99 -13.69 -4.28 10.81
C GLY A 99 -13.40 -5.26 9.67
N VAL A 100 -12.73 -4.83 8.61
CA VAL A 100 -12.23 -5.74 7.59
C VAL A 100 -10.94 -6.40 8.10
N ALA A 101 -10.91 -7.72 8.12
CA ALA A 101 -9.74 -8.47 8.54
C ALA A 101 -8.56 -8.28 7.57
N VAL A 102 -7.36 -8.18 8.14
CA VAL A 102 -6.10 -8.15 7.38
C VAL A 102 -5.31 -9.45 7.59
N PRO A 103 -4.44 -9.83 6.65
CA PRO A 103 -3.49 -10.92 6.88
C PRO A 103 -2.65 -10.70 8.13
N ALA A 104 -2.34 -11.75 8.87
CA ALA A 104 -1.54 -11.66 10.10
C ALA A 104 -0.13 -11.05 9.91
N THR A 105 0.35 -11.00 8.68
CA THR A 105 1.64 -10.41 8.31
C THR A 105 1.60 -8.88 8.15
N VAL A 106 0.39 -8.29 8.14
CA VAL A 106 0.17 -6.85 7.95
C VAL A 106 -0.67 -6.34 9.11
N PRO A 107 -0.20 -5.35 9.89
CA PRO A 107 -1.02 -4.75 10.94
C PRO A 107 -2.22 -3.99 10.34
N SER A 108 -3.26 -3.81 11.13
CA SER A 108 -4.37 -2.94 10.76
C SER A 108 -3.93 -1.46 10.76
N LEU A 109 -4.64 -0.61 10.02
CA LEU A 109 -4.37 0.83 10.05
C LEU A 109 -4.53 1.44 11.45
N ASP A 110 -5.38 0.86 12.30
CA ASP A 110 -5.56 1.32 13.69
C ASP A 110 -4.32 1.05 14.57
N GLU A 111 -3.44 0.15 14.14
CA GLU A 111 -2.19 -0.20 14.85
C GLU A 111 -0.96 0.59 14.37
N ILE A 112 -1.11 1.40 13.32
CA ILE A 112 -0.02 2.17 12.73
C ILE A 112 -0.23 3.66 13.02
N ALA A 113 0.78 4.30 13.63
CA ALA A 113 0.79 5.75 13.77
C ALA A 113 1.02 6.41 12.41
N PRO A 114 0.03 7.14 11.83
CA PRO A 114 0.18 7.75 10.53
C PRO A 114 0.99 9.06 10.60
N MET A 115 1.84 9.28 9.62
CA MET A 115 2.48 10.58 9.41
C MET A 115 1.44 11.63 9.02
N LYS A 116 1.52 12.81 9.63
CA LYS A 116 0.66 13.96 9.26
C LYS A 116 1.18 14.58 7.96
N VAL A 117 0.50 14.34 6.86
CA VAL A 117 0.87 14.85 5.53
C VAL A 117 -0.31 15.59 4.91
N ASP A 118 -0.08 16.80 4.44
CA ASP A 118 -0.99 17.51 3.55
C ASP A 118 -0.67 17.14 2.10
N TYR A 119 -1.33 16.12 1.59
CA TYR A 119 -1.13 15.61 0.24
C TYR A 119 -1.45 16.65 -0.85
N ALA A 120 -2.39 17.56 -0.61
CA ALA A 120 -2.75 18.60 -1.57
C ALA A 120 -1.58 19.59 -1.76
N THR A 121 -0.93 19.99 -0.67
CA THR A 121 0.26 20.86 -0.72
C THR A 121 1.45 20.14 -1.34
N VAL A 122 1.66 18.86 -1.03
CA VAL A 122 2.76 18.07 -1.60
C VAL A 122 2.60 17.89 -3.11
N ALA A 123 1.38 17.65 -3.59
CA ALA A 123 1.09 17.46 -5.01
C ALA A 123 1.29 18.73 -5.89
N GLN A 124 1.45 19.91 -5.28
CA GLN A 124 1.68 21.18 -5.98
C GLN A 124 3.17 21.50 -6.18
N LYS A 125 4.08 20.74 -5.60
CA LYS A 125 5.53 20.90 -5.69
C LYS A 125 6.16 19.98 -6.73
#